data_b96d1f85425c2beec7a22078e28c8464
#
_entry.id   b96d1f85425c2beec7a22078e28c8464
#
_cell.length_a   1.000
_cell.length_b   1.000
_cell.length_c   1.000
_cell.angle_alpha   90.00
_cell.angle_beta   90.00
_cell.angle_gamma   90.00
#
_symmetry.space_group_name_H-M   'P 1'
#
loop_
_entity.id
_entity.type
_entity.pdbx_description
1 polymer ?
#
loop_
_entity_poly.entity_id
_entity_poly.type
_entity_poly.pdbx_seq_one_letter_code
_entity_poly.pdbx_strand_id
1 'polypeptide(L)'
;MTGKRIAVVGTGANGAAFGADLVRAGLDVTFIEQWPAHVEAMRANGLRVEMPEETVTTPVRVFHMCEVATLREPFDIVLLGVKAYDTRWACELIRPLVAPDGLVVGLQNGMTIDDVASIMGA
;
A
#
# COMPACT_ATOMS: atom_id res chain seq x y z
N MET A 1 -15.34 7.77 6.47
CA MET A 1 -13.93 8.20 6.57
C MET A 1 -13.54 9.05 5.39
N THR A 2 -14.41 9.99 5.07
CA THR A 2 -14.11 10.91 4.00
C THR A 2 -12.92 11.79 4.39
N GLY A 3 -12.06 12.08 3.44
CA GLY A 3 -10.90 12.92 3.65
C GLY A 3 -9.64 12.22 4.11
N LYS A 4 -9.70 10.95 4.51
CA LYS A 4 -8.49 10.20 4.86
C LYS A 4 -7.84 9.64 3.61
N ARG A 5 -6.53 9.84 3.48
CA ARG A 5 -5.76 9.28 2.37
C ARG A 5 -5.02 8.04 2.86
N ILE A 6 -5.18 6.95 2.11
CA ILE A 6 -4.63 5.65 2.47
C ILE A 6 -3.63 5.23 1.40
N ALA A 7 -2.45 4.78 1.81
CA ALA A 7 -1.48 4.17 0.90
C ALA A 7 -1.36 2.69 1.22
N VAL A 8 -1.29 1.87 0.19
CA VAL A 8 -0.95 0.45 0.31
C VAL A 8 0.39 0.26 -0.36
N VAL A 9 1.41 -0.05 0.41
CA VAL A 9 2.77 -0.27 -0.10
C VAL A 9 2.99 -1.76 -0.26
N GLY A 10 3.05 -2.20 -1.50
CA GLY A 10 3.16 -3.61 -1.84
C GLY A 10 1.79 -4.25 -2.07
N THR A 11 1.65 -4.92 -3.21
CA THR A 11 0.40 -5.57 -3.61
C THR A 11 0.52 -7.10 -3.60
N GLY A 12 1.17 -7.63 -2.58
CA GLY A 12 1.10 -9.06 -2.29
C GLY A 12 -0.32 -9.44 -1.89
N ALA A 13 -0.54 -10.73 -1.57
CA ALA A 13 -1.89 -11.24 -1.34
C ALA A 13 -2.69 -10.42 -0.33
N ASN A 14 -2.08 -10.07 0.81
CA ASN A 14 -2.79 -9.31 1.84
C ASN A 14 -3.02 -7.85 1.42
N GLY A 15 -2.00 -7.20 0.88
CA GLY A 15 -2.14 -5.81 0.43
C GLY A 15 -3.17 -5.66 -0.67
N ALA A 16 -3.18 -6.59 -1.62
CA ALA A 16 -4.15 -6.58 -2.71
C ALA A 16 -5.58 -6.78 -2.19
N ALA A 17 -5.79 -7.77 -1.31
CA ALA A 17 -7.11 -8.08 -0.80
C ALA A 17 -7.68 -6.95 0.05
N PHE A 18 -6.91 -6.46 1.02
CA PHE A 18 -7.35 -5.36 1.88
C PHE A 18 -7.54 -4.08 1.07
N GLY A 19 -6.57 -3.78 0.20
CA GLY A 19 -6.63 -2.55 -0.59
C GLY A 19 -7.82 -2.51 -1.53
N ALA A 20 -8.12 -3.62 -2.20
CA ALA A 20 -9.27 -3.70 -3.11
C ALA A 20 -10.57 -3.49 -2.35
N ASP A 21 -10.71 -4.08 -1.17
CA ASP A 21 -11.91 -3.89 -0.35
C ASP A 21 -12.09 -2.43 0.04
N LEU A 22 -11.01 -1.76 0.40
CA LEU A 22 -11.07 -0.34 0.76
C LEU A 22 -11.47 0.54 -0.43
N VAL A 23 -10.94 0.25 -1.62
CA VAL A 23 -11.33 0.98 -2.83
C VAL A 23 -12.82 0.79 -3.11
N ARG A 24 -13.30 -0.44 -3.01
CA ARG A 24 -14.71 -0.75 -3.26
C ARG A 24 -15.63 -0.14 -2.23
N ALA A 25 -15.11 0.14 -1.03
CA ALA A 25 -15.85 0.86 0.00
C ALA A 25 -15.88 2.38 -0.23
N GLY A 26 -15.24 2.87 -1.28
CA GLY A 26 -15.26 4.30 -1.63
C GLY A 26 -14.18 5.13 -0.96
N LEU A 27 -13.18 4.50 -0.36
CA LEU A 27 -12.09 5.22 0.30
C LEU A 27 -11.02 5.66 -0.70
N ASP A 28 -10.27 6.70 -0.35
CA ASP A 28 -9.18 7.23 -1.16
C ASP A 28 -7.93 6.39 -0.94
N VAL A 29 -7.67 5.44 -1.84
CA VAL A 29 -6.56 4.49 -1.70
C VAL A 29 -5.59 4.64 -2.87
N THR A 30 -4.31 4.76 -2.56
CA THR A 30 -3.23 4.79 -3.54
C THR A 30 -2.33 3.59 -3.30
N PHE A 31 -2.03 2.85 -4.36
CA PHE A 31 -1.14 1.70 -4.30
C PHE A 31 0.25 2.08 -4.78
N ILE A 32 1.27 1.53 -4.12
CA ILE A 32 2.67 1.71 -4.49
C ILE A 32 3.28 0.31 -4.60
N GLU A 33 3.84 0.01 -5.77
CA GLU A 33 4.35 -1.32 -6.07
C GLU A 33 5.73 -1.24 -6.68
N GLN A 34 6.61 -2.17 -6.29
CA GLN A 34 8.00 -2.16 -6.76
C GLN A 34 8.21 -2.83 -8.13
N TRP A 35 7.32 -3.74 -8.52
CA TRP A 35 7.49 -4.49 -9.76
C TRP A 35 6.83 -3.76 -10.93
N PRO A 36 7.62 -3.21 -11.87
CA PRO A 36 7.06 -2.39 -12.95
C PRO A 36 6.01 -3.09 -13.79
N ALA A 37 6.23 -4.35 -14.13
CA ALA A 37 5.25 -5.09 -14.94
C ALA A 37 3.91 -5.22 -14.22
N HIS A 38 3.93 -5.42 -12.90
CA HIS A 38 2.72 -5.50 -12.10
C HIS A 38 1.99 -4.15 -12.05
N VAL A 39 2.75 -3.07 -11.90
CA VAL A 39 2.16 -1.72 -11.91
C VAL A 39 1.45 -1.46 -13.24
N GLU A 40 2.10 -1.76 -14.37
CA GLU A 40 1.50 -1.52 -15.66
C GLU A 40 0.28 -2.41 -15.92
N ALA A 41 0.32 -3.64 -15.45
CA ALA A 41 -0.84 -4.54 -15.56
C ALA A 41 -2.04 -4.00 -14.76
N MET A 42 -1.80 -3.49 -13.55
CA MET A 42 -2.86 -2.90 -12.73
C MET A 42 -3.41 -1.60 -13.33
N ARG A 43 -2.54 -0.80 -13.94
CA ARG A 43 -2.99 0.42 -14.62
C ARG A 43 -3.88 0.12 -15.81
N ALA A 44 -3.55 -0.93 -16.55
CA ALA A 44 -4.29 -1.29 -17.75
C ALA A 44 -5.58 -2.04 -17.45
N ASN A 45 -5.56 -2.94 -16.45
CA ASN A 45 -6.64 -3.92 -16.25
C ASN A 45 -7.30 -3.84 -14.87
N GLY A 46 -6.76 -3.04 -13.96
CA GLY A 46 -7.23 -3.01 -12.57
C GLY A 46 -6.55 -4.06 -11.71
N LEU A 47 -6.83 -4.00 -10.41
CA LEU A 47 -6.30 -4.95 -9.45
C LEU A 47 -7.20 -6.19 -9.40
N ARG A 48 -6.60 -7.35 -9.69
CA ARG A 48 -7.31 -8.61 -9.73
C ARG A 48 -7.06 -9.40 -8.45
N VAL A 49 -8.14 -9.75 -7.76
CA VAL A 49 -8.08 -10.57 -6.55
C VAL A 49 -8.85 -11.87 -6.81
N GLU A 50 -8.14 -12.99 -6.74
CA GLU A 50 -8.75 -14.30 -6.92
C GLU A 50 -9.23 -14.83 -5.58
N MET A 51 -10.51 -15.20 -5.54
CA MET A 51 -11.14 -15.81 -4.38
C MET A 51 -11.59 -17.20 -4.74
N PRO A 52 -11.85 -18.08 -3.76
CA PRO A 52 -12.26 -19.44 -4.07
C PRO A 52 -13.48 -19.55 -5.00
N GLU A 53 -14.41 -18.61 -4.91
CA GLU A 53 -15.66 -18.67 -5.67
C GLU A 53 -15.69 -17.70 -6.85
N GLU A 54 -14.82 -16.70 -6.87
CA GLU A 54 -14.85 -15.68 -7.92
C GLU A 54 -13.52 -14.94 -8.03
N THR A 55 -13.35 -14.24 -9.14
CA THR A 55 -12.26 -13.30 -9.33
C THR A 55 -12.86 -11.91 -9.41
N VAL A 56 -12.37 -11.01 -8.58
CA VAL A 56 -12.85 -9.63 -8.55
C VAL A 56 -11.75 -8.69 -9.08
N THR A 57 -12.13 -7.85 -10.04
CA THR A 57 -11.23 -6.87 -10.62
C THR A 57 -11.69 -5.47 -10.23
N THR A 58 -10.79 -4.67 -9.67
CA THR A 58 -11.10 -3.34 -9.17
C THR A 58 -10.16 -2.32 -9.83
N PRO A 59 -10.69 -1.27 -10.46
CA PRO A 59 -9.83 -0.18 -10.95
C PRO A 59 -9.12 0.49 -9.77
N VAL A 60 -7.82 0.72 -9.91
CA VAL A 60 -7.01 1.26 -8.83
C VAL A 60 -6.07 2.34 -9.34
N ARG A 61 -5.67 3.24 -8.43
CA ARG A 61 -4.62 4.20 -8.68
C ARG A 61 -3.33 3.60 -8.13
N VAL A 62 -2.36 3.33 -8.99
CA VAL A 62 -1.12 2.68 -8.62
C VAL A 62 0.08 3.41 -9.18
N PHE A 63 1.15 3.49 -8.39
CA PHE A 63 2.40 4.15 -8.77
C PHE A 63 3.56 3.17 -8.66
N HIS A 64 4.53 3.34 -9.58
CA HIS A 64 5.84 2.71 -9.41
C HIS A 64 6.51 3.31 -8.17
N MET A 65 7.34 2.53 -7.50
CA MET A 65 7.98 3.08 -6.29
C MET A 65 8.86 4.30 -6.60
N CYS A 66 9.42 4.38 -7.82
CA CYS A 66 10.20 5.55 -8.21
C CYS A 66 9.35 6.80 -8.39
N GLU A 67 8.06 6.66 -8.64
CA GLU A 67 7.14 7.78 -8.80
C GLU A 67 6.72 8.40 -7.47
N VAL A 68 7.03 7.76 -6.36
CA VAL A 68 6.69 8.28 -5.03
C VAL A 68 7.28 9.68 -4.81
N ALA A 69 8.43 9.96 -5.42
CA ALA A 69 9.05 11.28 -5.34
C ALA A 69 8.19 12.39 -5.93
N THR A 70 7.21 12.06 -6.78
CA THR A 70 6.32 13.05 -7.38
C THR A 70 5.09 13.34 -6.52
N LEU A 71 4.85 12.53 -5.50
CA LEU A 71 3.71 12.70 -4.61
C LEU A 71 4.01 13.80 -3.59
N ARG A 72 3.02 14.63 -3.31
CA ARG A 72 3.17 15.80 -2.43
C ARG A 72 2.28 15.75 -1.21
N GLU A 73 1.12 15.11 -1.31
CA GLU A 73 0.17 15.08 -0.22
C GLU A 73 0.43 13.90 0.71
N PRO A 74 0.44 14.12 2.02
CA PRO A 74 0.70 13.04 2.97
C PRO A 74 -0.45 12.06 3.05
N PHE A 75 -0.13 10.84 3.50
CA PHE A 75 -1.09 9.79 3.76
C PHE A 75 -1.40 9.72 5.25
N ASP A 76 -2.65 9.51 5.57
CA ASP A 76 -3.11 9.39 6.96
C ASP A 76 -2.92 7.97 7.49
N ILE A 77 -3.04 6.99 6.60
CA ILE A 77 -2.91 5.58 6.94
C ILE A 77 -2.05 4.91 5.88
N VAL A 78 -1.05 4.17 6.31
CA VAL A 78 -0.18 3.41 5.40
C VAL A 78 -0.27 1.94 5.79
N LEU A 79 -0.66 1.10 4.83
CA LEU A 79 -0.71 -0.34 5.00
C LEU A 79 0.51 -0.95 4.31
N LEU A 80 1.31 -1.70 5.05
CA LEU A 80 2.50 -2.35 4.51
C LEU A 80 2.17 -3.78 4.09
N GLY A 81 2.04 -3.97 2.78
CA GLY A 81 1.74 -5.29 2.20
C GLY A 81 2.95 -5.96 1.55
N VAL A 82 4.15 -5.43 1.77
CA VAL A 82 5.39 -6.05 1.29
C VAL A 82 5.75 -7.26 2.14
N LYS A 83 6.65 -8.10 1.62
CA LYS A 83 7.20 -9.20 2.41
C LYS A 83 7.99 -8.65 3.60
N ALA A 84 8.11 -9.44 4.68
CA ALA A 84 8.77 -8.99 5.90
C ALA A 84 10.20 -8.48 5.63
N TYR A 85 10.94 -9.12 4.73
CA TYR A 85 12.30 -8.71 4.41
C TYR A 85 12.37 -7.39 3.62
N ASP A 86 11.25 -6.89 3.13
CA ASP A 86 11.18 -5.61 2.42
C ASP A 86 10.69 -4.46 3.33
N THR A 87 10.39 -4.72 4.58
CA THR A 87 9.79 -3.75 5.49
C THR A 87 10.63 -2.48 5.64
N ARG A 88 11.95 -2.63 5.80
CA ARG A 88 12.81 -1.49 6.07
C ARG A 88 12.82 -0.49 4.91
N TRP A 89 13.06 -0.96 3.68
CA TRP A 89 13.08 -0.03 2.56
C TRP A 89 11.71 0.59 2.31
N ALA A 90 10.64 -0.17 2.51
CA ALA A 90 9.28 0.34 2.32
C ALA A 90 8.99 1.46 3.31
N CYS A 91 9.38 1.31 4.57
CA CYS A 91 9.22 2.36 5.57
C CYS A 91 10.02 3.60 5.23
N GLU A 92 11.28 3.43 4.81
CA GLU A 92 12.12 4.57 4.41
C GLU A 92 11.51 5.32 3.22
N LEU A 93 10.98 4.59 2.24
CA LEU A 93 10.35 5.17 1.06
C LEU A 93 9.15 6.03 1.41
N ILE A 94 8.27 5.51 2.28
CA ILE A 94 6.99 6.15 2.57
C ILE A 94 7.06 7.18 3.69
N ARG A 95 8.09 7.12 4.52
CA ARG A 95 8.20 7.98 5.69
C ARG A 95 7.94 9.46 5.43
N PRO A 96 8.52 10.08 4.38
CA PRO A 96 8.28 11.50 4.12
C PRO A 96 6.82 11.84 3.79
N LEU A 97 6.03 10.84 3.43
CA LEU A 97 4.63 11.02 3.03
C LEU A 97 3.64 10.59 4.10
N VAL A 98 4.10 10.25 5.29
CA VAL A 98 3.18 9.93 6.40
C VAL A 98 2.83 11.21 7.13
N ALA A 99 1.53 11.46 7.33
CA ALA A 99 1.06 12.62 8.06
C ALA A 99 1.57 12.60 9.51
N PRO A 100 1.72 13.76 10.17
CA PRO A 100 2.26 13.81 11.53
C PRO A 100 1.50 12.93 12.54
N ASP A 101 0.19 12.78 12.35
CA ASP A 101 -0.66 11.92 13.19
C ASP A 101 -1.09 10.66 12.47
N GLY A 102 -0.37 10.28 11.41
CA GLY A 102 -0.70 9.12 10.60
C GLY A 102 -0.38 7.80 11.29
N LEU A 103 -0.99 6.73 10.77
CA LEU A 103 -0.78 5.36 11.23
C LEU A 103 -0.07 4.55 10.17
N VAL A 104 0.85 3.69 10.60
CA VAL A 104 1.48 2.70 9.73
C VAL A 104 1.13 1.31 10.27
N VAL A 105 0.48 0.51 9.44
CA VAL A 105 -0.02 -0.81 9.83
C VAL A 105 0.66 -1.88 8.99
N GLY A 106 1.30 -2.84 9.65
CA GLY A 106 1.90 -3.97 8.97
C GLY A 106 0.87 -5.06 8.69
N LEU A 107 0.83 -5.52 7.45
CA LEU A 107 -0.02 -6.65 7.04
C LEU A 107 0.82 -7.91 6.84
N GLN A 108 2.10 -7.87 7.23
CA GLN A 108 3.02 -8.97 7.00
C GLN A 108 2.87 -10.04 8.08
N ASN A 109 3.27 -11.24 7.71
CA ASN A 109 3.53 -12.29 8.67
C ASN A 109 4.95 -12.11 9.20
N GLY A 110 5.15 -12.30 10.50
CA GLY A 110 6.47 -12.21 11.10
C GLY A 110 6.66 -11.01 12.00
N MET A 111 7.85 -10.91 12.59
CA MET A 111 8.18 -9.93 13.61
C MET A 111 8.76 -8.68 12.97
N THR A 112 7.91 -7.80 12.46
CA THR A 112 8.35 -6.58 11.78
C THR A 112 8.18 -5.30 12.58
N ILE A 113 7.56 -5.39 13.75
CA ILE A 113 7.23 -4.19 14.53
C ILE A 113 8.47 -3.38 14.94
N ASP A 114 9.58 -4.05 15.25
CA ASP A 114 10.80 -3.35 15.62
C ASP A 114 11.39 -2.58 14.44
N ASP A 115 11.35 -3.15 13.24
CA ASP A 115 11.82 -2.48 12.03
C ASP A 115 10.97 -1.26 11.73
N VAL A 116 9.65 -1.40 11.80
CA VAL A 116 8.74 -0.29 11.57
C VAL A 116 8.97 0.82 12.59
N ALA A 117 9.02 0.48 13.87
CA ALA A 117 9.21 1.47 14.93
C ALA A 117 10.55 2.19 14.84
N SER A 118 11.62 1.47 14.44
CA SER A 118 12.95 2.09 14.34
C SER A 118 13.03 3.15 13.26
N ILE A 119 12.24 3.01 12.21
CA ILE A 119 12.26 3.96 11.08
C ILE A 119 11.19 5.02 11.22
N MET A 120 9.97 4.63 11.59
CA MET A 120 8.83 5.54 11.61
C MET A 120 8.67 6.27 12.94
N GLY A 121 9.31 5.81 13.97
CA GLY A 121 9.09 6.28 15.32
C GLY A 121 7.97 5.49 15.99
N ALA A 122 8.03 5.44 17.29
CA ALA A 122 7.09 4.65 18.07
C ALA A 122 5.67 5.27 18.08
#